data_4a8feb52a6ef9558f285010b90226ee2
#
_entry.id   4a8feb52a6ef9558f285010b90226ee2
#
_cell.length_a   1.000
_cell.length_b   1.000
_cell.length_c   1.000
_cell.angle_alpha   90.00
_cell.angle_beta   90.00
_cell.angle_gamma   90.00
#
_symmetry.space_group_name_H-M   'P 1'
#
loop_
_entity.id
_entity.type
_entity.pdbx_description
1 polymer ?
#
loop_
_entity_poly.entity_id
_entity_poly.type
_entity_poly.pdbx_seq_one_letter_code
_entity_poly.pdbx_strand_id
1 'polypeptide(L)'
;MNINISDAIKYIGVDDKDIDLFESQYIVPNGISYNSYVILDEKICVLDTVDKRKTDEWVANLENVLDGKTPDYLIINHLEPDHASNIQLLADKYPDMKLVGNAKTFNMLPQFFDIDLTDRTVTVKEGDSLNLGKHTLSFYMAPMVHWPEVMVTYESKEKVLFSADGFGKFGALDTDEDWACEARRYYFNICGKYGVQVQALLKKAAKLDIEKICPLHGPVLTENLSYYINLYDIWSKYEPEVDGIFIAYCSIHGNTEKAALKLYDILKEKTDKKIAISDLSRSDMAENVEDAFKYSTLVVAAPSYDGGVFPVMNDFLHHLKIKGYKNRKVAMIENGSWAPCAIKSMQPYFDEMKGIEISDAKVTIRSTMTAENEVQLAALADSII
;
A
#
# COMPACT_ATOMS: atom_id res chain seq x y z
N MET A 1 21.50 10.22 3.20
CA MET A 1 20.66 11.04 4.12
C MET A 1 20.96 10.62 5.55
N ASN A 2 21.16 11.53 6.49
CA ASN A 2 21.51 11.13 7.86
C ASN A 2 20.21 11.09 8.69
N ILE A 3 19.52 9.94 8.67
CA ILE A 3 18.30 9.73 9.47
C ILE A 3 18.75 9.30 10.87
N ASN A 4 18.59 10.19 11.82
CA ASN A 4 18.95 9.90 13.21
C ASN A 4 17.75 9.33 13.96
N ILE A 5 17.73 8.02 14.19
CA ILE A 5 16.73 7.35 15.03
C ILE A 5 17.14 7.44 16.48
N SER A 6 18.40 7.06 16.80
CA SER A 6 19.03 7.18 18.10
C SER A 6 20.54 6.92 18.00
N ASP A 7 21.23 6.98 19.16
CA ASP A 7 22.65 6.64 19.22
C ASP A 7 22.90 5.14 18.97
N ALA A 8 21.97 4.27 19.31
CA ALA A 8 22.10 2.82 19.13
C ALA A 8 21.46 2.31 17.85
N ILE A 9 20.35 2.90 17.40
CA ILE A 9 19.60 2.44 16.24
C ILE A 9 19.93 3.33 15.04
N LYS A 10 20.53 2.75 14.02
CA LYS A 10 20.98 3.45 12.80
C LYS A 10 20.19 3.02 11.59
N TYR A 11 19.84 3.99 10.76
CA TYR A 11 19.31 3.76 9.41
C TYR A 11 20.47 3.47 8.46
N ILE A 12 20.35 2.40 7.68
CA ILE A 12 21.33 2.01 6.66
C ILE A 12 20.69 1.74 5.30
N GLY A 13 19.41 2.10 5.13
CA GLY A 13 18.69 1.94 3.87
C GLY A 13 19.20 2.84 2.75
N VAL A 14 18.55 2.73 1.61
CA VAL A 14 18.90 3.41 0.35
C VAL A 14 17.65 3.90 -0.37
N ASP A 15 17.82 4.96 -1.17
CA ASP A 15 16.79 5.43 -2.10
C ASP A 15 17.07 4.88 -3.51
N ASP A 16 16.05 4.37 -4.18
CA ASP A 16 16.10 3.99 -5.59
C ASP A 16 15.25 4.94 -6.43
N LYS A 17 15.92 5.87 -7.11
CA LYS A 17 15.31 6.86 -7.99
C LYS A 17 15.38 6.46 -9.47
N ASP A 18 16.04 5.32 -9.74
CA ASP A 18 16.23 4.82 -11.11
C ASP A 18 15.14 3.82 -11.49
N ILE A 19 14.32 3.41 -10.50
CA ILE A 19 13.18 2.52 -10.73
C ILE A 19 12.02 3.31 -11.35
N ASP A 20 11.44 2.79 -12.43
CA ASP A 20 10.25 3.34 -13.07
C ASP A 20 8.95 2.67 -12.61
N LEU A 21 9.02 1.35 -12.36
CA LEU A 21 7.89 0.53 -11.92
C LEU A 21 8.25 -0.30 -10.69
N PHE A 22 7.60 -0.05 -9.56
CA PHE A 22 7.64 -0.93 -8.41
C PHE A 22 6.78 -2.18 -8.66
N GLU A 23 7.29 -3.37 -8.28
CA GLU A 23 6.68 -4.68 -8.61
C GLU A 23 6.33 -4.84 -10.10
N SER A 24 7.05 -4.15 -10.99
CA SER A 24 6.80 -4.13 -12.45
C SER A 24 5.38 -3.68 -12.86
N GLN A 25 4.67 -2.97 -12.00
CA GLN A 25 3.30 -2.51 -12.27
C GLN A 25 2.97 -1.12 -11.72
N TYR A 26 3.56 -0.68 -10.61
CA TYR A 26 3.21 0.60 -10.00
C TYR A 26 4.20 1.69 -10.41
N ILE A 27 3.71 2.72 -11.09
CA ILE A 27 4.51 3.87 -11.49
C ILE A 27 5.01 4.60 -10.24
N VAL A 28 6.32 4.79 -10.10
CA VAL A 28 6.95 5.49 -8.96
C VAL A 28 7.85 6.62 -9.46
N PRO A 29 7.28 7.75 -9.87
CA PRO A 29 8.02 8.85 -10.49
C PRO A 29 9.06 9.49 -9.55
N ASN A 30 8.84 9.37 -8.25
CA ASN A 30 9.73 9.84 -7.21
C ASN A 30 10.56 8.71 -6.57
N GLY A 31 10.65 7.55 -7.26
CA GLY A 31 11.39 6.39 -6.81
C GLY A 31 10.76 5.69 -5.60
N ILE A 32 11.58 4.98 -4.85
CA ILE A 32 11.20 4.30 -3.61
C ILE A 32 12.40 4.24 -2.66
N SER A 33 12.16 4.18 -1.36
CA SER A 33 13.19 3.86 -0.37
C SER A 33 13.11 2.38 0.00
N TYR A 34 14.26 1.72 0.14
CA TYR A 34 14.40 0.42 0.77
C TYR A 34 15.09 0.61 2.10
N ASN A 35 14.33 0.44 3.18
CA ASN A 35 14.81 0.72 4.52
C ASN A 35 15.40 -0.52 5.17
N SER A 36 16.52 -0.35 5.81
CA SER A 36 17.20 -1.35 6.62
C SER A 36 17.83 -0.68 7.82
N TYR A 37 17.98 -1.39 8.93
CA TYR A 37 18.40 -0.80 10.19
C TYR A 37 19.45 -1.64 10.89
N VAL A 38 20.27 -1.00 11.74
CA VAL A 38 21.24 -1.66 12.61
C VAL A 38 21.00 -1.22 14.04
N ILE A 39 21.01 -2.16 14.97
CA ILE A 39 21.06 -1.90 16.41
C ILE A 39 22.47 -2.24 16.91
N LEU A 40 23.17 -1.24 17.42
CA LEU A 40 24.49 -1.33 17.99
C LEU A 40 24.37 -1.53 19.51
N ASP A 41 24.67 -2.73 19.97
CA ASP A 41 24.65 -3.10 21.40
C ASP A 41 25.78 -4.12 21.68
N GLU A 42 25.73 -4.82 22.79
CA GLU A 42 26.66 -5.94 23.09
C GLU A 42 26.59 -7.02 22.00
N LYS A 43 25.39 -7.26 21.48
CA LYS A 43 25.12 -8.00 20.25
C LYS A 43 24.61 -7.05 19.16
N ILE A 44 25.25 -7.07 18.00
CA ILE A 44 24.88 -6.24 16.88
C ILE A 44 23.82 -6.95 16.02
N CYS A 45 22.75 -6.23 15.70
CA CYS A 45 21.62 -6.78 14.98
C CYS A 45 21.31 -5.93 13.75
N VAL A 46 21.27 -6.57 12.56
CA VAL A 46 20.75 -5.98 11.32
C VAL A 46 19.28 -6.37 11.19
N LEU A 47 18.42 -5.46 10.72
CA LEU A 47 17.01 -5.72 10.47
C LEU A 47 16.72 -5.49 8.98
N ASP A 48 16.33 -6.56 8.31
CA ASP A 48 16.08 -6.68 6.89
C ASP A 48 17.25 -6.19 6.02
N THR A 49 17.15 -6.40 4.71
CA THR A 49 18.12 -5.94 3.73
C THR A 49 17.45 -5.01 2.72
N VAL A 50 17.96 -4.89 1.51
CA VAL A 50 17.41 -4.04 0.45
C VAL A 50 17.37 -4.80 -0.88
N ASP A 51 16.73 -4.21 -1.89
CA ASP A 51 16.73 -4.72 -3.26
C ASP A 51 18.16 -4.87 -3.82
N LYS A 52 18.37 -5.92 -4.62
CA LYS A 52 19.67 -6.25 -5.23
C LYS A 52 20.26 -5.12 -6.08
N ARG A 53 19.42 -4.24 -6.62
CA ARG A 53 19.85 -3.10 -7.45
C ARG A 53 20.65 -2.07 -6.66
N LYS A 54 20.47 -2.03 -5.33
CA LYS A 54 21.11 -1.09 -4.41
C LYS A 54 22.09 -1.77 -3.44
N THR A 55 22.50 -3.01 -3.72
CA THR A 55 23.40 -3.81 -2.89
C THR A 55 24.67 -3.05 -2.48
N ASP A 56 25.39 -2.47 -3.45
CA ASP A 56 26.70 -1.85 -3.19
C ASP A 56 26.60 -0.64 -2.27
N GLU A 57 25.59 0.20 -2.48
CA GLU A 57 25.32 1.38 -1.63
C GLU A 57 24.94 0.96 -0.22
N TRP A 58 24.06 -0.02 -0.10
CA TRP A 58 23.62 -0.54 1.20
C TRP A 58 24.75 -1.20 1.97
N VAL A 59 25.59 -2.01 1.32
CA VAL A 59 26.77 -2.64 1.95
C VAL A 59 27.71 -1.56 2.46
N ALA A 60 27.95 -0.48 1.70
CA ALA A 60 28.79 0.62 2.14
C ALA A 60 28.21 1.32 3.39
N ASN A 61 26.88 1.54 3.42
CA ASN A 61 26.18 2.10 4.58
C ASN A 61 26.33 1.19 5.81
N LEU A 62 26.12 -0.12 5.64
CA LEU A 62 26.26 -1.11 6.70
C LEU A 62 27.70 -1.13 7.24
N GLU A 63 28.71 -1.23 6.38
CA GLU A 63 30.12 -1.28 6.79
C GLU A 63 30.56 -0.01 7.53
N ASN A 64 30.09 1.13 7.07
CA ASN A 64 30.36 2.42 7.75
C ASN A 64 29.80 2.43 9.19
N VAL A 65 28.58 1.88 9.37
CA VAL A 65 27.95 1.83 10.70
C VAL A 65 28.60 0.77 11.59
N LEU A 66 29.01 -0.36 11.03
CA LEU A 66 29.66 -1.44 11.76
C LEU A 66 31.08 -1.05 12.25
N ASP A 67 31.77 -0.17 11.55
CA ASP A 67 33.12 0.31 11.88
C ASP A 67 34.08 -0.85 12.22
N GLY A 68 34.13 -1.85 11.33
CA GLY A 68 34.97 -3.04 11.46
C GLY A 68 34.44 -4.13 12.41
N LYS A 69 33.28 -3.93 13.04
CA LYS A 69 32.60 -4.96 13.84
C LYS A 69 31.81 -5.91 12.93
N THR A 70 31.41 -7.05 13.50
CA THR A 70 30.58 -8.04 12.81
C THR A 70 29.19 -8.12 13.43
N PRO A 71 28.11 -8.25 12.64
CA PRO A 71 26.78 -8.46 13.19
C PRO A 71 26.63 -9.87 13.77
N ASP A 72 25.94 -9.98 14.90
CA ASP A 72 25.57 -11.25 15.53
C ASP A 72 24.27 -11.82 14.93
N TYR A 73 23.36 -10.95 14.52
CA TYR A 73 22.03 -11.32 14.04
C TYR A 73 21.61 -10.56 12.79
N LEU A 74 20.88 -11.24 11.90
CA LEU A 74 20.04 -10.65 10.88
C LEU A 74 18.59 -11.03 11.18
N ILE A 75 17.74 -10.04 11.52
CA ILE A 75 16.30 -10.23 11.64
C ILE A 75 15.69 -10.15 10.25
N ILE A 76 14.87 -11.13 9.91
CA ILE A 76 14.12 -11.18 8.65
C ILE A 76 12.65 -10.97 8.98
N ASN A 77 12.17 -9.72 8.89
CA ASN A 77 10.76 -9.40 9.05
C ASN A 77 9.95 -9.78 7.82
N HIS A 78 10.55 -9.65 6.61
CA HIS A 78 9.90 -9.91 5.34
C HIS A 78 10.87 -10.52 4.32
N LEU A 79 10.36 -11.45 3.47
CA LEU A 79 11.17 -12.18 2.48
C LEU A 79 10.99 -11.67 1.05
N GLU A 80 10.19 -10.64 0.82
CA GLU A 80 10.10 -10.05 -0.51
C GLU A 80 11.48 -9.58 -0.98
N PRO A 81 11.85 -9.83 -2.26
CA PRO A 81 13.22 -9.59 -2.73
C PRO A 81 13.75 -8.18 -2.54
N ASP A 82 12.89 -7.16 -2.48
CA ASP A 82 13.29 -5.78 -2.22
C ASP A 82 13.74 -5.52 -0.77
N HIS A 83 13.50 -6.49 0.14
CA HIS A 83 13.98 -6.49 1.53
C HIS A 83 14.88 -7.68 1.86
N ALA A 84 14.95 -8.67 0.98
CA ALA A 84 15.60 -9.94 1.26
C ALA A 84 16.78 -10.28 0.32
N SER A 85 16.94 -9.58 -0.79
CA SER A 85 17.92 -9.96 -1.84
C SER A 85 19.36 -10.12 -1.36
N ASN A 86 19.73 -9.47 -0.26
CA ASN A 86 21.09 -9.49 0.24
C ASN A 86 21.30 -10.44 1.45
N ILE A 87 20.32 -11.27 1.79
CA ILE A 87 20.43 -12.22 2.90
C ILE A 87 21.60 -13.18 2.68
N GLN A 88 21.72 -13.77 1.48
CA GLN A 88 22.83 -14.69 1.18
C GLN A 88 24.18 -13.99 1.23
N LEU A 89 24.30 -12.78 0.66
CA LEU A 89 25.52 -12.00 0.70
C LEU A 89 25.99 -11.76 2.15
N LEU A 90 25.10 -11.39 3.06
CA LEU A 90 25.45 -11.23 4.47
C LEU A 90 25.79 -12.55 5.13
N ALA A 91 25.06 -13.62 4.82
CA ALA A 91 25.31 -14.94 5.37
C ALA A 91 26.70 -15.48 4.97
N ASP A 92 27.14 -15.20 3.75
CA ASP A 92 28.45 -15.59 3.26
C ASP A 92 29.56 -14.71 3.85
N LYS A 93 29.30 -13.40 3.97
CA LYS A 93 30.26 -12.43 4.52
C LYS A 93 30.49 -12.58 6.02
N TYR A 94 29.45 -12.95 6.77
CA TYR A 94 29.46 -13.10 8.23
C TYR A 94 29.01 -14.51 8.64
N PRO A 95 29.90 -15.52 8.52
CA PRO A 95 29.54 -16.93 8.71
C PRO A 95 29.04 -17.28 10.13
N ASP A 96 29.39 -16.49 11.14
CA ASP A 96 28.95 -16.69 12.53
C ASP A 96 27.63 -15.99 12.85
N MET A 97 27.14 -15.11 11.96
CA MET A 97 25.88 -14.40 12.12
C MET A 97 24.69 -15.36 12.05
N LYS A 98 23.75 -15.24 12.99
CA LYS A 98 22.51 -16.01 13.03
C LYS A 98 21.41 -15.29 12.28
N LEU A 99 20.62 -16.03 11.51
CA LEU A 99 19.39 -15.55 10.87
C LEU A 99 18.23 -15.75 11.85
N VAL A 100 17.48 -14.70 12.12
CA VAL A 100 16.31 -14.70 13.01
C VAL A 100 15.05 -14.48 12.20
N GLY A 101 14.12 -15.40 12.30
CA GLY A 101 12.84 -15.35 11.58
C GLY A 101 11.86 -16.35 12.16
N ASN A 102 10.63 -16.35 11.67
CA ASN A 102 9.68 -17.37 12.11
C ASN A 102 9.80 -18.66 11.29
N ALA A 103 9.08 -19.72 11.69
CA ALA A 103 9.14 -21.01 11.01
C ALA A 103 8.73 -20.92 9.53
N LYS A 104 7.81 -20.00 9.18
CA LYS A 104 7.38 -19.82 7.78
C LYS A 104 8.50 -19.17 6.96
N THR A 105 9.22 -18.19 7.53
CA THR A 105 10.39 -17.57 6.92
C THR A 105 11.41 -18.63 6.50
N PHE A 106 11.80 -19.53 7.42
CA PHE A 106 12.79 -20.55 7.13
C PHE A 106 12.29 -21.66 6.21
N ASN A 107 10.98 -21.91 6.15
CA ASN A 107 10.40 -22.80 5.14
C ASN A 107 10.40 -22.19 3.73
N MET A 108 10.31 -20.86 3.62
CA MET A 108 10.27 -20.15 2.33
C MET A 108 11.68 -19.75 1.85
N LEU A 109 12.60 -19.44 2.74
CA LEU A 109 13.94 -18.95 2.43
C LEU A 109 14.70 -19.80 1.38
N PRO A 110 14.65 -21.17 1.41
CA PRO A 110 15.29 -22.00 0.39
C PRO A 110 14.69 -21.89 -1.03
N GLN A 111 13.54 -21.21 -1.17
CA GLN A 111 12.97 -20.93 -2.50
C GLN A 111 13.69 -19.76 -3.21
N PHE A 112 14.40 -18.94 -2.44
CA PHE A 112 15.11 -17.75 -2.91
C PHE A 112 16.62 -17.93 -2.93
N PHE A 113 17.18 -18.69 -1.95
CA PHE A 113 18.59 -18.75 -1.70
C PHE A 113 19.06 -20.18 -1.40
N ASP A 114 20.26 -20.51 -1.87
CA ASP A 114 20.96 -21.76 -1.52
C ASP A 114 21.91 -21.51 -0.32
N ILE A 115 21.32 -21.36 0.86
CA ILE A 115 22.04 -21.11 2.12
C ILE A 115 21.96 -22.35 3.01
N ASP A 116 23.11 -22.80 3.52
CA ASP A 116 23.13 -23.78 4.61
C ASP A 116 22.62 -23.13 5.89
N LEU A 117 21.44 -23.56 6.32
CA LEU A 117 20.77 -23.06 7.51
C LEU A 117 21.11 -23.86 8.78
N THR A 118 21.96 -24.89 8.67
CA THR A 118 22.35 -25.74 9.79
C THR A 118 23.04 -24.90 10.86
N ASP A 119 22.51 -24.95 12.09
CA ASP A 119 22.99 -24.21 13.25
C ASP A 119 23.05 -22.68 13.10
N ARG A 120 22.48 -22.11 12.03
CA ARG A 120 22.52 -20.68 11.74
C ARG A 120 21.18 -19.97 11.98
N THR A 121 20.14 -20.68 12.35
CA THR A 121 18.80 -20.11 12.51
C THR A 121 18.40 -19.95 13.97
N VAL A 122 17.69 -18.86 14.25
CA VAL A 122 16.94 -18.64 15.50
C VAL A 122 15.47 -18.49 15.11
N THR A 123 14.71 -19.56 15.30
CA THR A 123 13.29 -19.57 14.99
C THR A 123 12.50 -18.95 16.13
N VAL A 124 11.77 -17.88 15.83
CA VAL A 124 10.94 -17.14 16.78
C VAL A 124 9.46 -17.29 16.47
N LYS A 125 8.62 -17.07 17.47
CA LYS A 125 7.15 -17.08 17.37
C LYS A 125 6.56 -15.89 18.12
N GLU A 126 5.26 -15.76 18.09
CA GLU A 126 4.51 -14.70 18.76
C GLU A 126 4.94 -14.48 20.21
N GLY A 127 5.42 -13.28 20.51
CA GLY A 127 5.81 -12.87 21.86
C GLY A 127 7.19 -13.36 22.33
N ASP A 128 7.92 -14.10 21.51
CA ASP A 128 9.31 -14.44 21.82
C ASP A 128 10.17 -13.18 21.85
N SER A 129 11.27 -13.22 22.58
CA SER A 129 12.20 -12.10 22.68
C SER A 129 13.65 -12.51 22.45
N LEU A 130 14.46 -11.54 21.98
CA LEU A 130 15.89 -11.65 21.78
C LEU A 130 16.58 -10.48 22.52
N ASN A 131 17.47 -10.81 23.44
CA ASN A 131 18.24 -9.82 24.19
C ASN A 131 19.55 -9.53 23.46
N LEU A 132 19.87 -8.26 23.24
CA LEU A 132 21.10 -7.78 22.61
C LEU A 132 22.11 -7.21 23.62
N GLY A 133 21.75 -7.15 24.90
CA GLY A 133 22.48 -6.49 25.96
C GLY A 133 21.59 -5.48 26.67
N LYS A 134 21.63 -4.24 26.25
CA LYS A 134 20.76 -3.15 26.76
C LYS A 134 19.40 -3.08 26.05
N HIS A 135 19.31 -3.59 24.83
CA HIS A 135 18.12 -3.60 24.00
C HIS A 135 17.50 -5.01 23.97
N THR A 136 16.19 -5.07 23.98
CA THR A 136 15.45 -6.33 23.87
C THR A 136 14.43 -6.21 22.73
N LEU A 137 14.51 -7.15 21.81
CA LEU A 137 13.57 -7.26 20.70
C LEU A 137 12.46 -8.25 21.07
N SER A 138 11.22 -7.91 20.72
CA SER A 138 10.07 -8.81 20.81
C SER A 138 9.42 -8.95 19.45
N PHE A 139 8.98 -10.17 19.12
CA PHE A 139 8.50 -10.51 17.77
C PHE A 139 6.99 -10.73 17.77
N TYR A 140 6.30 -10.12 16.79
CA TYR A 140 4.86 -10.24 16.62
C TYR A 140 4.56 -10.69 15.20
N MET A 141 3.84 -11.80 15.06
CA MET A 141 3.50 -12.35 13.75
C MET A 141 2.43 -11.47 13.07
N ALA A 142 2.67 -11.12 11.81
CA ALA A 142 1.79 -10.32 10.97
C ALA A 142 1.45 -11.03 9.65
N PRO A 143 0.96 -12.30 9.69
CA PRO A 143 0.75 -13.08 8.49
C PRO A 143 -0.21 -12.38 7.54
N MET A 144 0.13 -12.39 6.25
CA MET A 144 -0.61 -11.71 5.17
C MET A 144 -0.64 -10.18 5.27
N VAL A 145 0.30 -9.58 6.00
CA VAL A 145 0.54 -8.12 5.95
C VAL A 145 1.94 -7.84 5.35
N HIS A 146 2.24 -8.08 4.01
CA HIS A 146 1.21 -8.64 3.09
C HIS A 146 1.52 -10.09 2.66
N TRP A 147 2.63 -10.68 3.06
CA TRP A 147 3.01 -12.09 2.81
C TRP A 147 2.79 -12.96 4.06
N PRO A 148 2.74 -14.32 3.88
CA PRO A 148 2.35 -15.23 4.97
C PRO A 148 3.38 -15.35 6.10
N GLU A 149 4.65 -15.01 5.85
CA GLU A 149 5.76 -15.09 6.82
C GLU A 149 6.02 -13.79 7.54
N VAL A 150 5.38 -12.69 7.17
CA VAL A 150 5.68 -11.38 7.74
C VAL A 150 5.55 -11.39 9.26
N MET A 151 6.53 -10.79 9.91
CA MET A 151 6.51 -10.43 11.32
C MET A 151 6.94 -8.98 11.50
N VAL A 152 6.64 -8.40 12.64
CA VAL A 152 7.13 -7.09 13.06
C VAL A 152 7.95 -7.25 14.32
N THR A 153 8.96 -6.40 14.48
CA THR A 153 9.88 -6.44 15.62
C THR A 153 9.73 -5.19 16.46
N TYR A 154 9.50 -5.34 17.75
CA TYR A 154 9.42 -4.23 18.70
C TYR A 154 10.64 -4.19 19.59
N GLU A 155 11.32 -3.06 19.62
CA GLU A 155 12.44 -2.77 20.51
C GLU A 155 11.92 -1.99 21.72
N SER A 156 12.08 -2.55 22.93
CA SER A 156 11.36 -2.09 24.12
C SER A 156 12.02 -0.95 24.88
N LYS A 157 13.33 -0.71 24.72
CA LYS A 157 14.05 0.35 25.45
C LYS A 157 13.82 1.74 24.85
N GLU A 158 13.87 1.84 23.53
CA GLU A 158 13.66 3.09 22.80
C GLU A 158 12.26 3.15 22.16
N LYS A 159 11.44 2.10 22.42
CA LYS A 159 10.04 1.99 22.01
C LYS A 159 9.82 2.08 20.50
N VAL A 160 10.67 1.39 19.75
CA VAL A 160 10.68 1.41 18.29
C VAL A 160 9.98 0.17 17.74
N LEU A 161 9.02 0.38 16.87
CA LEU A 161 8.38 -0.67 16.06
C LEU A 161 9.01 -0.71 14.66
N PHE A 162 9.69 -1.81 14.33
CA PHE A 162 10.07 -2.14 12.94
C PHE A 162 8.89 -2.88 12.32
N SER A 163 8.17 -2.20 11.45
CA SER A 163 6.80 -2.56 11.06
C SER A 163 6.68 -3.35 9.77
N ALA A 164 7.79 -3.88 9.23
CA ALA A 164 7.85 -4.40 7.88
C ALA A 164 7.24 -3.36 6.89
N ASP A 165 6.42 -3.77 5.92
CA ASP A 165 5.77 -2.85 5.00
C ASP A 165 4.65 -2.01 5.63
N GLY A 166 4.24 -2.36 6.83
CA GLY A 166 3.25 -1.58 7.55
C GLY A 166 3.71 -0.14 7.75
N PHE A 167 2.84 0.82 7.45
CA PHE A 167 3.09 2.27 7.48
C PHE A 167 4.08 2.76 6.42
N GLY A 168 4.43 1.92 5.44
CA GLY A 168 5.22 2.28 4.28
C GLY A 168 4.48 3.17 3.28
N LYS A 169 5.23 3.79 2.38
CA LYS A 169 4.72 4.58 1.26
C LYS A 169 5.64 4.48 0.04
N PHE A 170 5.12 4.77 -1.13
CA PHE A 170 5.96 5.04 -2.31
C PHE A 170 6.73 6.35 -2.15
N GLY A 171 7.77 6.52 -2.96
CA GLY A 171 8.64 7.69 -3.00
C GLY A 171 9.94 7.54 -2.20
N ALA A 172 11.01 8.12 -2.71
CA ALA A 172 12.29 8.27 -2.03
C ALA A 172 12.19 9.21 -0.83
N LEU A 173 13.10 9.10 0.14
CA LEU A 173 13.00 9.83 1.41
C LEU A 173 13.27 11.34 1.29
N ASP A 174 13.88 11.79 0.20
CA ASP A 174 14.17 13.20 -0.03
C ASP A 174 13.11 13.91 -0.88
N THR A 175 11.96 13.27 -1.12
CA THR A 175 10.82 13.86 -1.83
C THR A 175 9.84 14.51 -0.86
N ASP A 176 9.41 15.74 -1.21
CA ASP A 176 8.37 16.46 -0.45
C ASP A 176 6.99 16.07 -0.97
N GLU A 177 6.46 14.97 -0.44
CA GLU A 177 5.15 14.43 -0.79
C GLU A 177 4.29 14.24 0.46
N ASP A 178 2.97 14.41 0.30
CA ASP A 178 2.03 14.07 1.37
C ASP A 178 2.09 12.57 1.66
N TRP A 179 2.47 12.23 2.90
CA TRP A 179 2.58 10.84 3.33
C TRP A 179 1.27 10.08 3.11
N ALA A 180 0.12 10.68 3.43
CA ALA A 180 -1.16 9.99 3.36
C ALA A 180 -1.55 9.59 1.93
N CYS A 181 -1.19 10.40 0.93
CA CYS A 181 -1.46 10.11 -0.47
C CYS A 181 -0.70 8.85 -0.92
N GLU A 182 0.62 8.88 -0.82
CA GLU A 182 1.48 7.79 -1.26
C GLU A 182 1.36 6.53 -0.38
N ALA A 183 1.13 6.69 0.93
CA ALA A 183 0.88 5.55 1.82
C ALA A 183 -0.47 4.88 1.55
N ARG A 184 -1.52 5.63 1.20
CA ARG A 184 -2.83 5.09 0.80
C ARG A 184 -2.72 4.35 -0.52
N ARG A 185 -2.01 4.94 -1.50
CA ARG A 185 -1.73 4.31 -2.79
C ARG A 185 -0.96 3.01 -2.60
N TYR A 186 0.11 3.00 -1.77
CA TYR A 186 0.84 1.81 -1.38
C TYR A 186 -0.08 0.79 -0.71
N TYR A 187 -0.79 1.19 0.36
CA TYR A 187 -1.63 0.31 1.16
C TYR A 187 -2.70 -0.42 0.33
N PHE A 188 -3.54 0.29 -0.43
CA PHE A 188 -4.64 -0.35 -1.16
C PHE A 188 -4.16 -1.19 -2.34
N ASN A 189 -3.02 -0.87 -2.92
CA ASN A 189 -2.47 -1.65 -4.02
C ASN A 189 -1.69 -2.89 -3.57
N ILE A 190 -1.00 -2.85 -2.44
CA ILE A 190 -0.17 -3.93 -1.92
C ILE A 190 -0.90 -4.74 -0.85
N CYS A 191 -1.43 -4.09 0.17
CA CYS A 191 -1.94 -4.70 1.41
C CYS A 191 -3.47 -4.75 1.51
N GLY A 192 -4.20 -3.93 0.74
CA GLY A 192 -5.62 -3.61 0.92
C GLY A 192 -6.57 -4.80 1.03
N LYS A 193 -6.29 -5.93 0.34
CA LYS A 193 -7.07 -7.16 0.44
C LYS A 193 -7.12 -7.75 1.87
N TYR A 194 -6.12 -7.47 2.69
CA TYR A 194 -5.88 -8.13 3.97
C TYR A 194 -6.25 -7.27 5.19
N GLY A 195 -7.27 -6.43 5.08
CA GLY A 195 -7.69 -5.52 6.15
C GLY A 195 -7.96 -6.21 7.50
N VAL A 196 -8.50 -7.44 7.50
CA VAL A 196 -8.71 -8.22 8.74
C VAL A 196 -7.39 -8.54 9.45
N GLN A 197 -6.36 -8.88 8.69
CA GLN A 197 -5.03 -9.17 9.21
C GLN A 197 -4.34 -7.90 9.73
N VAL A 198 -4.49 -6.78 9.01
CA VAL A 198 -4.02 -5.46 9.48
C VAL A 198 -4.72 -5.07 10.79
N GLN A 199 -6.04 -5.24 10.91
CA GLN A 199 -6.77 -5.02 12.16
C GLN A 199 -6.26 -5.90 13.31
N ALA A 200 -5.87 -7.15 13.04
CA ALA A 200 -5.28 -8.02 14.04
C ALA A 200 -3.90 -7.51 14.49
N LEU A 201 -3.07 -7.01 13.55
CA LEU A 201 -1.78 -6.41 13.86
C LEU A 201 -1.94 -5.13 14.68
N LEU A 202 -2.85 -4.22 14.29
CA LEU A 202 -3.13 -2.98 15.04
C LEU A 202 -3.56 -3.27 16.50
N LYS A 203 -4.36 -4.32 16.73
CA LYS A 203 -4.76 -4.75 18.09
C LYS A 203 -3.58 -5.26 18.92
N LYS A 204 -2.55 -5.82 18.30
CA LYS A 204 -1.30 -6.21 18.99
C LYS A 204 -0.48 -4.97 19.28
N ALA A 205 -0.27 -4.11 18.30
CA ALA A 205 0.51 -2.87 18.42
C ALA A 205 -0.08 -1.91 19.48
N ALA A 206 -1.41 -1.86 19.63
CA ALA A 206 -2.08 -1.05 20.65
C ALA A 206 -1.74 -1.43 22.11
N LYS A 207 -1.09 -2.58 22.33
CA LYS A 207 -0.63 -3.01 23.67
C LYS A 207 0.83 -2.62 23.94
N LEU A 208 1.50 -2.06 22.97
CA LEU A 208 2.91 -1.67 23.02
C LEU A 208 3.01 -0.15 23.21
N ASP A 209 4.03 0.28 23.92
CA ASP A 209 4.35 1.69 24.10
C ASP A 209 5.28 2.12 22.95
N ILE A 210 4.69 2.51 21.82
CA ILE A 210 5.41 2.84 20.58
C ILE A 210 5.64 4.34 20.52
N GLU A 211 6.89 4.76 20.41
CA GLU A 211 7.29 6.16 20.20
C GLU A 211 7.82 6.43 18.79
N LYS A 212 8.26 5.37 18.07
CA LYS A 212 8.77 5.48 16.70
C LYS A 212 8.31 4.26 15.88
N ILE A 213 8.02 4.48 14.62
CA ILE A 213 7.74 3.41 13.65
C ILE A 213 8.78 3.49 12.53
N CYS A 214 9.45 2.36 12.29
CA CYS A 214 10.49 2.18 11.28
C CYS A 214 9.97 1.21 10.20
N PRO A 215 9.33 1.71 9.14
CA PRO A 215 8.83 0.87 8.04
C PRO A 215 9.95 0.47 7.07
N LEU A 216 9.67 -0.50 6.20
CA LEU A 216 10.61 -0.91 5.15
C LEU A 216 10.60 0.02 3.92
N HIS A 217 9.58 0.88 3.78
CA HIS A 217 9.51 1.96 2.80
C HIS A 217 9.06 3.27 3.44
N GLY A 218 9.52 4.39 2.91
CA GLY A 218 9.13 5.72 3.38
C GLY A 218 9.83 6.16 4.67
N PRO A 219 9.41 7.28 5.27
CA PRO A 219 10.10 7.91 6.38
C PRO A 219 9.94 7.14 7.70
N VAL A 220 10.93 7.27 8.57
CA VAL A 220 10.76 6.90 9.99
C VAL A 220 9.76 7.87 10.64
N LEU A 221 8.72 7.34 11.25
CA LEU A 221 7.66 8.12 11.88
C LEU A 221 7.97 8.30 13.37
N THR A 222 8.14 9.54 13.80
CA THR A 222 8.55 9.88 15.18
C THR A 222 7.59 10.81 15.89
N GLU A 223 6.67 11.42 15.14
CA GLU A 223 5.71 12.39 15.67
C GLU A 223 4.31 12.05 15.22
N ASN A 224 3.31 12.42 16.01
CA ASN A 224 1.90 12.27 15.67
C ASN A 224 1.50 10.85 15.20
N LEU A 225 2.04 9.81 15.84
CA LEU A 225 1.81 8.42 15.44
C LEU A 225 0.33 8.03 15.40
N SER A 226 -0.49 8.67 16.22
CA SER A 226 -1.94 8.47 16.23
C SER A 226 -2.60 8.80 14.88
N TYR A 227 -2.08 9.74 14.12
CA TYR A 227 -2.57 10.09 12.79
C TYR A 227 -2.37 8.91 11.82
N TYR A 228 -1.19 8.35 11.75
CA TYR A 228 -0.85 7.23 10.87
C TYR A 228 -1.61 5.96 11.25
N ILE A 229 -1.68 5.66 12.56
CA ILE A 229 -2.42 4.50 13.09
C ILE A 229 -3.91 4.62 12.79
N ASN A 230 -4.48 5.82 12.93
CA ASN A 230 -5.90 6.06 12.63
C ASN A 230 -6.21 5.86 11.14
N LEU A 231 -5.35 6.31 10.24
CA LEU A 231 -5.52 6.07 8.80
C LEU A 231 -5.49 4.57 8.47
N TYR A 232 -4.53 3.82 9.03
CA TYR A 232 -4.49 2.37 8.87
C TYR A 232 -5.72 1.67 9.45
N ASP A 233 -6.27 2.18 10.55
CA ASP A 233 -7.52 1.67 11.14
C ASP A 233 -8.72 1.90 10.20
N ILE A 234 -8.87 3.09 9.64
CA ILE A 234 -9.90 3.44 8.64
C ILE A 234 -9.76 2.55 7.39
N TRP A 235 -8.55 2.50 6.80
CA TRP A 235 -8.31 1.77 5.56
C TRP A 235 -8.58 0.27 5.72
N SER A 236 -8.10 -0.32 6.80
CA SER A 236 -8.25 -1.76 7.06
C SER A 236 -9.66 -2.20 7.45
N LYS A 237 -10.49 -1.27 7.90
CA LYS A 237 -11.96 -1.47 8.06
C LYS A 237 -12.72 -1.25 6.75
N TYR A 238 -12.04 -0.73 5.72
CA TYR A 238 -12.65 -0.31 4.47
C TYR A 238 -13.69 0.81 4.65
N GLU A 239 -13.48 1.65 5.64
CA GLU A 239 -14.26 2.87 5.83
C GLU A 239 -13.76 3.95 4.86
N PRO A 240 -14.63 4.85 4.38
CA PRO A 240 -14.17 5.99 3.58
C PRO A 240 -13.37 6.95 4.47
N GLU A 241 -12.25 7.43 3.94
CA GLU A 241 -11.46 8.47 4.61
C GLU A 241 -12.12 9.84 4.47
N VAL A 242 -12.81 10.04 3.36
CA VAL A 242 -13.47 11.32 3.01
C VAL A 242 -14.92 11.06 2.64
N ASP A 243 -15.85 11.75 3.30
CA ASP A 243 -17.21 11.84 2.80
C ASP A 243 -17.23 12.76 1.57
N GLY A 244 -17.12 12.14 0.40
CA GLY A 244 -16.96 12.81 -0.86
C GLY A 244 -17.27 11.89 -2.03
N ILE A 245 -17.06 12.39 -3.25
CA ILE A 245 -17.44 11.72 -4.49
C ILE A 245 -16.20 11.60 -5.39
N PHE A 246 -15.92 10.41 -5.86
CA PHE A 246 -14.92 10.15 -6.91
C PHE A 246 -15.64 9.78 -8.21
N ILE A 247 -15.37 10.51 -9.30
CA ILE A 247 -15.89 10.24 -10.63
C ILE A 247 -14.77 9.64 -11.47
N ALA A 248 -14.84 8.34 -11.70
CA ALA A 248 -13.91 7.61 -12.57
C ALA A 248 -14.57 7.45 -13.96
N TYR A 249 -13.96 7.98 -14.99
CA TYR A 249 -14.52 7.87 -16.34
C TYR A 249 -13.48 7.41 -17.36
N CYS A 250 -13.99 6.93 -18.49
CA CYS A 250 -13.23 6.77 -19.72
C CYS A 250 -14.07 7.20 -20.91
N SER A 251 -13.42 7.68 -21.96
CA SER A 251 -14.12 8.20 -23.13
C SER A 251 -13.35 7.95 -24.42
N ILE A 252 -14.05 7.50 -25.50
CA ILE A 252 -13.42 7.23 -26.79
C ILE A 252 -13.32 8.52 -27.63
N HIS A 253 -14.43 9.30 -27.71
CA HIS A 253 -14.55 10.48 -28.55
C HIS A 253 -15.00 11.74 -27.78
N GLY A 254 -14.77 11.78 -26.46
CA GLY A 254 -15.09 12.92 -25.60
C GLY A 254 -16.55 13.03 -25.14
N ASN A 255 -17.48 12.20 -25.61
CA ASN A 255 -18.89 12.36 -25.23
C ASN A 255 -19.20 11.84 -23.82
N THR A 256 -18.58 10.75 -23.39
CA THR A 256 -18.68 10.25 -22.00
C THR A 256 -17.96 11.20 -21.04
N GLU A 257 -16.82 11.74 -21.44
CA GLU A 257 -16.10 12.79 -20.71
C GLU A 257 -16.99 14.02 -20.46
N LYS A 258 -17.65 14.54 -21.50
CA LYS A 258 -18.58 15.67 -21.35
C LYS A 258 -19.68 15.39 -20.32
N ALA A 259 -20.19 14.16 -20.27
CA ALA A 259 -21.19 13.78 -19.28
C ALA A 259 -20.61 13.72 -17.86
N ALA A 260 -19.41 13.18 -17.70
CA ALA A 260 -18.71 13.14 -16.42
C ALA A 260 -18.39 14.56 -15.90
N LEU A 261 -17.89 15.44 -16.76
CA LEU A 261 -17.62 16.83 -16.44
C LEU A 261 -18.92 17.61 -16.11
N LYS A 262 -20.00 17.36 -16.85
CA LYS A 262 -21.31 17.98 -16.55
C LYS A 262 -21.84 17.53 -15.18
N LEU A 263 -21.70 16.25 -14.84
CA LEU A 263 -22.05 15.77 -13.50
C LEU A 263 -21.19 16.43 -12.42
N TYR A 264 -19.89 16.57 -12.66
CA TYR A 264 -18.98 17.25 -11.75
C TYR A 264 -19.44 18.70 -11.47
N ASP A 265 -19.79 19.45 -12.51
CA ASP A 265 -20.29 20.82 -12.38
C ASP A 265 -21.61 20.88 -11.59
N ILE A 266 -22.57 20.00 -11.90
CA ILE A 266 -23.85 19.89 -11.18
C ILE A 266 -23.61 19.60 -9.68
N LEU A 267 -22.70 18.67 -9.37
CA LEU A 267 -22.38 18.33 -7.98
C LEU A 267 -21.73 19.51 -7.25
N LYS A 268 -20.81 20.23 -7.89
CA LYS A 268 -20.19 21.43 -7.29
C LYS A 268 -21.18 22.53 -6.96
N GLU A 269 -22.29 22.64 -7.70
CA GLU A 269 -23.36 23.59 -7.40
C GLU A 269 -24.27 23.11 -6.26
N LYS A 270 -24.38 21.78 -6.04
CA LYS A 270 -25.35 21.18 -5.12
C LYS A 270 -24.80 20.79 -3.75
N THR A 271 -23.47 20.62 -3.62
CA THR A 271 -22.87 20.13 -2.36
C THR A 271 -21.48 20.71 -2.09
N ASP A 272 -21.15 20.85 -0.81
CA ASP A 272 -19.80 21.21 -0.34
C ASP A 272 -18.88 20.00 -0.18
N LYS A 273 -19.36 18.77 -0.49
CA LYS A 273 -18.52 17.57 -0.44
C LYS A 273 -17.33 17.69 -1.37
N LYS A 274 -16.22 17.07 -0.98
CA LYS A 274 -15.04 16.96 -1.86
C LYS A 274 -15.39 16.10 -3.07
N ILE A 275 -15.03 16.57 -4.25
CA ILE A 275 -15.26 15.86 -5.51
C ILE A 275 -13.94 15.73 -6.24
N ALA A 276 -13.57 14.50 -6.57
CA ALA A 276 -12.46 14.19 -7.46
C ALA A 276 -12.99 13.61 -8.76
N ILE A 277 -12.27 13.82 -9.85
CA ILE A 277 -12.60 13.27 -11.16
C ILE A 277 -11.33 12.84 -11.88
N SER A 278 -11.37 11.68 -12.53
CA SER A 278 -10.20 11.12 -13.23
C SER A 278 -10.59 10.42 -14.53
N ASP A 279 -9.80 10.65 -15.58
CA ASP A 279 -9.83 9.88 -16.82
C ASP A 279 -8.96 8.64 -16.70
N LEU A 280 -9.58 7.48 -16.54
CA LEU A 280 -8.89 6.19 -16.38
C LEU A 280 -7.96 5.84 -17.56
N SER A 281 -8.20 6.44 -18.74
CA SER A 281 -7.36 6.22 -19.92
C SER A 281 -6.07 7.05 -19.90
N ARG A 282 -5.93 8.00 -18.98
CA ARG A 282 -4.85 9.00 -18.95
C ARG A 282 -4.11 9.05 -17.61
N SER A 283 -4.72 8.54 -16.55
CA SER A 283 -4.17 8.54 -15.20
C SER A 283 -3.61 7.18 -14.80
N ASP A 284 -2.77 7.16 -13.78
CA ASP A 284 -2.26 5.92 -13.19
C ASP A 284 -3.40 5.12 -12.54
N MET A 285 -3.43 3.82 -12.81
CA MET A 285 -4.44 2.91 -12.27
C MET A 285 -4.35 2.81 -10.74
N ALA A 286 -3.15 2.84 -10.18
CA ALA A 286 -2.94 2.75 -8.73
C ALA A 286 -3.50 3.97 -8.00
N GLU A 287 -3.39 5.17 -8.59
CA GLU A 287 -4.02 6.40 -8.11
C GLU A 287 -5.55 6.31 -8.15
N ASN A 288 -6.10 5.80 -9.25
CA ASN A 288 -7.55 5.64 -9.38
C ASN A 288 -8.13 4.63 -8.38
N VAL A 289 -7.40 3.57 -8.11
CA VAL A 289 -7.77 2.57 -7.09
C VAL A 289 -7.79 3.22 -5.71
N GLU A 290 -6.73 3.95 -5.34
CA GLU A 290 -6.65 4.59 -4.03
C GLU A 290 -7.76 5.64 -3.83
N ASP A 291 -8.05 6.44 -4.86
CA ASP A 291 -9.15 7.42 -4.83
C ASP A 291 -10.51 6.74 -4.66
N ALA A 292 -10.76 5.60 -5.32
CA ALA A 292 -12.00 4.87 -5.12
C ALA A 292 -12.17 4.42 -3.66
N PHE A 293 -11.09 3.99 -2.99
CA PHE A 293 -11.15 3.63 -1.56
C PHE A 293 -11.23 4.83 -0.62
N LYS A 294 -10.68 5.98 -1.00
CA LYS A 294 -10.66 7.20 -0.21
C LYS A 294 -12.04 7.81 -0.01
N TYR A 295 -12.84 7.85 -1.07
CA TYR A 295 -14.13 8.54 -1.08
C TYR A 295 -15.30 7.62 -0.72
N SER A 296 -16.36 8.20 -0.11
CA SER A 296 -17.57 7.46 0.28
C SER A 296 -18.46 7.07 -0.91
N THR A 297 -18.37 7.79 -2.02
CA THR A 297 -19.19 7.58 -3.22
C THR A 297 -18.31 7.46 -4.47
N LEU A 298 -18.57 6.45 -5.29
CA LEU A 298 -17.92 6.23 -6.57
C LEU A 298 -18.95 6.40 -7.72
N VAL A 299 -18.65 7.24 -8.68
CA VAL A 299 -19.37 7.28 -9.96
C VAL A 299 -18.48 6.71 -11.04
N VAL A 300 -18.97 5.71 -11.78
CA VAL A 300 -18.28 5.14 -12.94
C VAL A 300 -19.01 5.53 -14.22
N ALA A 301 -18.27 6.10 -15.20
CA ALA A 301 -18.81 6.53 -16.47
C ALA A 301 -18.00 5.94 -17.63
N ALA A 302 -18.62 5.08 -18.45
CA ALA A 302 -17.90 4.36 -19.50
C ALA A 302 -18.73 4.18 -20.78
N PRO A 303 -18.07 4.16 -21.96
CA PRO A 303 -18.72 3.75 -23.20
C PRO A 303 -18.83 2.23 -23.29
N SER A 304 -19.83 1.79 -24.03
CA SER A 304 -19.94 0.41 -24.51
C SER A 304 -18.89 0.13 -25.59
N TYR A 305 -18.25 -1.04 -25.49
CA TYR A 305 -17.21 -1.45 -26.42
C TYR A 305 -17.22 -2.98 -26.57
N ASP A 306 -17.13 -3.50 -27.79
CA ASP A 306 -17.11 -4.94 -28.10
C ASP A 306 -18.18 -5.77 -27.37
N GLY A 307 -19.41 -5.23 -27.24
CA GLY A 307 -20.52 -5.88 -26.55
C GLY A 307 -20.40 -5.89 -25.01
N GLY A 308 -19.46 -5.13 -24.44
CA GLY A 308 -19.20 -4.99 -23.02
C GLY A 308 -18.93 -3.54 -22.61
N VAL A 309 -18.20 -3.36 -21.52
CA VAL A 309 -17.66 -2.06 -21.09
C VAL A 309 -16.27 -1.82 -21.66
N PHE A 310 -15.88 -0.57 -21.84
CA PHE A 310 -14.56 -0.19 -22.35
C PHE A 310 -13.42 -0.78 -21.49
N PRO A 311 -12.34 -1.32 -22.11
CA PRO A 311 -11.35 -2.15 -21.41
C PRO A 311 -10.74 -1.55 -20.15
N VAL A 312 -10.34 -0.28 -20.15
CA VAL A 312 -9.73 0.34 -18.97
C VAL A 312 -10.68 0.43 -17.78
N MET A 313 -11.98 0.63 -18.01
CA MET A 313 -12.99 0.57 -16.95
C MET A 313 -13.15 -0.86 -16.42
N ASN A 314 -13.13 -1.85 -17.31
CA ASN A 314 -13.18 -3.26 -16.89
C ASN A 314 -11.98 -3.63 -16.00
N ASP A 315 -10.79 -3.16 -16.36
CA ASP A 315 -9.57 -3.36 -15.58
C ASP A 315 -9.64 -2.66 -14.21
N PHE A 316 -10.09 -1.40 -14.17
CA PHE A 316 -10.33 -0.68 -12.92
C PHE A 316 -11.28 -1.43 -11.98
N LEU A 317 -12.43 -1.90 -12.48
CA LEU A 317 -13.40 -2.64 -11.69
C LEU A 317 -12.84 -3.99 -11.21
N HIS A 318 -12.02 -4.64 -12.04
CA HIS A 318 -11.31 -5.86 -11.66
C HIS A 318 -10.37 -5.59 -10.47
N HIS A 319 -9.56 -4.54 -10.53
CA HIS A 319 -8.69 -4.13 -9.43
C HIS A 319 -9.47 -3.87 -8.14
N LEU A 320 -10.57 -3.12 -8.20
CA LEU A 320 -11.42 -2.88 -7.04
C LEU A 320 -11.93 -4.19 -6.41
N LYS A 321 -12.39 -5.12 -7.25
CA LYS A 321 -12.91 -6.41 -6.81
C LYS A 321 -11.85 -7.25 -6.09
N ILE A 322 -10.67 -7.45 -6.70
CA ILE A 322 -9.63 -8.30 -6.12
C ILE A 322 -8.98 -7.70 -4.87
N LYS A 323 -9.01 -6.37 -4.73
CA LYS A 323 -8.51 -5.64 -3.55
C LYS A 323 -9.56 -5.51 -2.45
N GLY A 324 -10.79 -6.03 -2.67
CA GLY A 324 -11.81 -6.12 -1.62
C GLY A 324 -12.60 -4.84 -1.40
N TYR A 325 -12.78 -4.02 -2.46
CA TYR A 325 -13.61 -2.82 -2.41
C TYR A 325 -15.01 -3.11 -1.87
N LYS A 326 -15.48 -2.29 -0.93
CA LYS A 326 -16.77 -2.49 -0.25
C LYS A 326 -17.21 -1.25 0.53
N ASN A 327 -18.44 -1.31 1.08
CA ASN A 327 -19.02 -0.29 1.96
C ASN A 327 -19.05 1.11 1.31
N ARG A 328 -19.49 1.19 0.08
CA ARG A 328 -19.54 2.45 -0.70
C ARG A 328 -20.87 2.60 -1.41
N LYS A 329 -21.25 3.86 -1.66
CA LYS A 329 -22.31 4.18 -2.62
C LYS A 329 -21.71 4.23 -4.03
N VAL A 330 -22.45 3.70 -5.02
CA VAL A 330 -22.00 3.64 -6.42
C VAL A 330 -23.10 4.13 -7.35
N ALA A 331 -22.72 4.93 -8.34
CA ALA A 331 -23.60 5.34 -9.43
C ALA A 331 -22.96 5.06 -10.79
N MET A 332 -23.76 4.82 -11.82
CA MET A 332 -23.29 4.38 -13.13
C MET A 332 -23.83 5.24 -14.26
N ILE A 333 -22.95 5.62 -15.19
CA ILE A 333 -23.25 6.29 -16.44
C ILE A 333 -22.72 5.45 -17.60
N GLU A 334 -23.52 5.23 -18.61
CA GLU A 334 -23.08 4.56 -19.83
C GLU A 334 -23.28 5.42 -21.07
N ASN A 335 -22.47 5.15 -22.09
CA ASN A 335 -22.65 5.71 -23.43
C ASN A 335 -22.59 4.60 -24.48
N GLY A 336 -23.47 4.63 -25.47
CA GLY A 336 -23.44 3.70 -26.60
C GLY A 336 -24.42 4.09 -27.68
N SER A 337 -23.98 4.13 -28.95
CA SER A 337 -24.78 4.67 -30.04
C SER A 337 -26.02 3.83 -30.34
N TRP A 338 -25.85 2.54 -30.63
CA TRP A 338 -26.98 1.66 -31.08
C TRP A 338 -27.38 0.61 -30.03
N ALA A 339 -26.45 0.19 -29.17
CA ALA A 339 -26.68 -0.84 -28.15
C ALA A 339 -25.89 -0.56 -26.86
N PRO A 340 -26.29 0.45 -26.04
CA PRO A 340 -25.68 0.70 -24.76
C PRO A 340 -25.73 -0.56 -23.89
N CYS A 341 -24.58 -1.01 -23.38
CA CYS A 341 -24.46 -2.21 -22.56
C CYS A 341 -23.38 -2.12 -21.47
N ALA A 342 -22.75 -0.96 -21.31
CA ALA A 342 -21.69 -0.79 -20.34
C ALA A 342 -22.19 -0.98 -18.89
N ILE A 343 -23.35 -0.44 -18.51
CA ILE A 343 -23.96 -0.65 -17.19
C ILE A 343 -24.21 -2.13 -16.94
N LYS A 344 -24.75 -2.85 -17.93
CA LYS A 344 -24.99 -4.30 -17.82
C LYS A 344 -23.69 -5.09 -17.56
N SER A 345 -22.56 -4.58 -18.07
CA SER A 345 -21.24 -5.21 -17.88
C SER A 345 -20.58 -4.78 -16.57
N MET A 346 -20.84 -3.58 -16.07
CA MET A 346 -20.30 -3.09 -14.80
C MET A 346 -21.07 -3.59 -13.58
N GLN A 347 -22.38 -3.71 -13.68
CA GLN A 347 -23.27 -4.12 -12.58
C GLN A 347 -22.81 -5.38 -11.84
N PRO A 348 -22.43 -6.50 -12.50
CA PRO A 348 -22.01 -7.73 -11.82
C PRO A 348 -20.78 -7.56 -10.92
N TYR A 349 -19.87 -6.64 -11.23
CA TYR A 349 -18.74 -6.36 -10.36
C TYR A 349 -19.22 -5.85 -8.99
N PHE A 350 -20.15 -4.90 -9.00
CA PHE A 350 -20.69 -4.31 -7.78
C PHE A 350 -21.63 -5.23 -7.02
N ASP A 351 -22.39 -6.08 -7.71
CA ASP A 351 -23.26 -7.09 -7.09
C ASP A 351 -22.47 -8.12 -6.28
N GLU A 352 -21.22 -8.41 -6.67
CA GLU A 352 -20.32 -9.32 -5.95
C GLU A 352 -19.55 -8.64 -4.79
N MET A 353 -19.52 -7.32 -4.72
CA MET A 353 -18.83 -6.56 -3.68
C MET A 353 -19.75 -6.34 -2.47
N LYS A 354 -19.22 -6.52 -1.26
CA LYS A 354 -20.02 -6.42 -0.04
C LYS A 354 -20.34 -4.97 0.34
N GLY A 355 -21.57 -4.70 0.77
CA GLY A 355 -21.93 -3.38 1.30
C GLY A 355 -21.90 -2.27 0.26
N ILE A 356 -22.06 -2.61 -1.02
CA ILE A 356 -22.24 -1.61 -2.08
C ILE A 356 -23.72 -1.25 -2.18
N GLU A 357 -23.98 0.05 -2.09
CA GLU A 357 -25.29 0.65 -2.33
C GLU A 357 -25.29 1.26 -3.75
N ILE A 358 -25.98 0.62 -4.66
CA ILE A 358 -26.05 1.08 -6.05
C ILE A 358 -27.22 2.05 -6.19
N SER A 359 -26.96 3.26 -6.72
CA SER A 359 -28.02 4.22 -7.04
C SER A 359 -28.99 3.67 -8.08
N ASP A 360 -30.29 3.86 -7.83
CA ASP A 360 -31.33 3.53 -8.80
C ASP A 360 -31.31 4.48 -10.01
N ALA A 361 -30.81 5.71 -9.83
CA ALA A 361 -30.65 6.68 -10.91
C ALA A 361 -29.47 6.25 -11.81
N LYS A 362 -29.77 5.91 -13.05
CA LYS A 362 -28.80 5.53 -14.09
C LYS A 362 -28.93 6.48 -15.27
N VAL A 363 -27.81 6.76 -15.92
CA VAL A 363 -27.78 7.64 -17.11
C VAL A 363 -27.32 6.84 -18.30
N THR A 364 -28.15 6.76 -19.33
CA THR A 364 -27.81 6.13 -20.61
C THR A 364 -27.76 7.20 -21.70
N ILE A 365 -26.60 7.39 -22.29
CA ILE A 365 -26.34 8.36 -23.35
C ILE A 365 -26.22 7.60 -24.66
N ARG A 366 -26.84 8.18 -25.73
CA ARG A 366 -26.71 7.65 -27.10
C ARG A 366 -25.86 8.60 -27.93
N SER A 367 -24.54 8.36 -27.92
CA SER A 367 -23.50 9.20 -28.53
C SER A 367 -23.39 10.57 -27.84
N THR A 368 -24.19 11.54 -28.24
CA THR A 368 -24.17 12.92 -27.71
C THR A 368 -25.23 13.10 -26.62
N MET A 369 -24.92 13.81 -25.54
CA MET A 369 -25.91 14.20 -24.53
C MET A 369 -27.05 15.00 -25.13
N THR A 370 -28.26 14.75 -24.64
CA THR A 370 -29.48 15.48 -24.91
C THR A 370 -29.93 16.25 -23.66
N ALA A 371 -30.91 17.15 -23.79
CA ALA A 371 -31.51 17.81 -22.64
C ALA A 371 -32.12 16.83 -21.61
N GLU A 372 -32.64 15.69 -22.08
CA GLU A 372 -33.10 14.61 -21.18
C GLU A 372 -31.97 14.02 -20.37
N ASN A 373 -30.80 13.82 -20.96
CA ASN A 373 -29.64 13.34 -20.24
C ASN A 373 -29.15 14.33 -19.16
N GLU A 374 -29.28 15.63 -19.38
CA GLU A 374 -28.98 16.64 -18.35
C GLU A 374 -29.93 16.50 -17.14
N VAL A 375 -31.22 16.24 -17.37
CA VAL A 375 -32.18 15.97 -16.31
C VAL A 375 -31.84 14.69 -15.56
N GLN A 376 -31.45 13.63 -16.30
CA GLN A 376 -31.01 12.37 -15.68
C GLN A 376 -29.73 12.55 -14.84
N LEU A 377 -28.75 13.34 -15.30
CA LEU A 377 -27.54 13.67 -14.53
C LEU A 377 -27.86 14.45 -13.25
N ALA A 378 -28.82 15.39 -13.32
CA ALA A 378 -29.27 16.12 -12.14
C ALA A 378 -29.94 15.18 -11.11
N ALA A 379 -30.78 14.25 -11.57
CA ALA A 379 -31.40 13.25 -10.70
C ALA A 379 -30.37 12.27 -10.11
N LEU A 380 -29.35 11.87 -10.89
CA LEU A 380 -28.24 11.06 -10.40
C LEU A 380 -27.45 11.83 -9.33
N ALA A 381 -27.14 13.11 -9.55
CA ALA A 381 -26.48 13.94 -8.55
C ALA A 381 -27.28 13.98 -7.24
N ASP A 382 -28.60 14.20 -7.30
CA ASP A 382 -29.48 14.22 -6.12
C ASP A 382 -29.49 12.87 -5.36
N SER A 383 -29.28 11.75 -6.05
CA SER A 383 -29.29 10.42 -5.45
C SER A 383 -28.01 10.07 -4.70
N ILE A 384 -26.91 10.83 -4.91
CA ILE A 384 -25.58 10.50 -4.38
C ILE A 384 -24.99 11.54 -3.41
N ILE A 385 -25.69 12.62 -3.20
CA ILE A 385 -25.30 13.70 -2.27
C ILE A 385 -25.49 13.31 -0.79
#